data_7c48e00703e583b0eea4fb1dc040e8eb
#
_entry.id   7c48e00703e583b0eea4fb1dc040e8eb
#
_cell.length_a   1.000
_cell.length_b   1.000
_cell.length_c   1.000
_cell.angle_alpha   90.00
_cell.angle_beta   90.00
_cell.angle_gamma   90.00
#
_symmetry.space_group_name_H-M   'P 1'
#
loop_
_entity.id
_entity.type
_entity.pdbx_description
1 polymer ?
#
loop_
_entity_poly.entity_id
_entity_poly.type
_entity_poly.pdbx_seq_one_letter_code
_entity_poly.pdbx_strand_id
1 'polypeptide(L)'
;MTSPTPLLDTIKGPEDLRRLPEESLRQVADELRAETINAVAVTGGHLGAGLGVVELTVALHYVFDTPGDRLVWDVGHQAYPHKILTNRRDRIRTLRQGGGLSGFTKRAESEFDPFGAAHSSTSISAGLGMAVARDLTGRNHNVISVIGDGAMSAGMAYEAMNNAGAMDSRLIVILNDNNMSIAPPVGALSAYLARLVSGQTYQSVRHSVHQLATHLPPFLEQRAKAMEEYARGLVTGGTLFEELGFFYVGPIDGHNMEHLIPVLKNVRDSETGPILVHVVTEKGKGYAPAEASDDRYHGVVKFDVATGKQAKAKSNAPSYTKVFGESLIKEAAKDPRIVGITAAMPSGTGIDLFGKVFPDRTFDVGIAEQHAVTFAAGLATEGYKPFCAIYSTFLQRAYDQIVHDVAIQRLPVRFVLDRAGLVGADGPTHAGSFDLAYLGCLPGFVLMAAADEADLVHMVATQVAIDDTPSALRYPRGDGVGVEMPEFGVPLEIGKGRIVREGTSVALLSLGTRLAECLKAAEALAAHGLSATVADARFAKPLDTDLVERLAREHEVLITLEE
;
A
#
# COMPACT_ATOMS: atom_id res chain seq x y z
N MET A 1 1.49 -41.39 -6.44
CA MET A 1 2.47 -40.26 -6.46
C MET A 1 2.47 -39.69 -5.06
N THR A 2 3.63 -39.52 -4.45
CA THR A 2 3.76 -38.83 -3.16
C THR A 2 3.41 -37.35 -3.35
N SER A 3 2.67 -36.76 -2.43
CA SER A 3 2.34 -35.33 -2.46
C SER A 3 3.62 -34.48 -2.52
N PRO A 4 3.65 -33.38 -3.28
CA PRO A 4 4.77 -32.43 -3.26
C PRO A 4 4.85 -31.63 -1.93
N THR A 5 3.81 -31.71 -1.09
CA THR A 5 3.69 -30.97 0.19
C THR A 5 3.23 -31.89 1.33
N PRO A 6 3.96 -32.98 1.64
CA PRO A 6 3.47 -34.03 2.54
C PRO A 6 3.22 -33.55 3.99
N LEU A 7 4.02 -32.62 4.53
CA LEU A 7 3.79 -32.06 5.86
C LEU A 7 2.67 -31.02 5.85
N LEU A 8 2.68 -30.11 4.88
CA LEU A 8 1.66 -29.09 4.75
C LEU A 8 0.25 -29.68 4.54
N ASP A 9 0.15 -30.87 3.94
CA ASP A 9 -1.12 -31.60 3.76
C ASP A 9 -1.71 -32.09 5.09
N THR A 10 -0.90 -32.22 6.13
CA THR A 10 -1.35 -32.61 7.47
C THR A 10 -1.79 -31.41 8.30
N ILE A 11 -1.45 -30.19 7.87
CA ILE A 11 -1.74 -28.94 8.60
C ILE A 11 -3.04 -28.37 8.06
N LYS A 12 -4.10 -28.40 8.86
CA LYS A 12 -5.35 -27.71 8.58
C LYS A 12 -5.39 -26.33 9.23
N GLY A 13 -4.81 -26.19 10.43
CA GLY A 13 -4.73 -24.95 11.16
C GLY A 13 -3.45 -24.85 11.99
N PRO A 14 -3.19 -23.70 12.64
CA PRO A 14 -2.01 -23.47 13.46
C PRO A 14 -1.85 -24.49 14.62
N GLU A 15 -2.92 -25.03 15.11
CA GLU A 15 -2.87 -26.09 16.15
C GLU A 15 -2.20 -27.37 15.67
N ASP A 16 -2.33 -27.74 14.40
CA ASP A 16 -1.63 -28.90 13.83
C ASP A 16 -0.14 -28.59 13.65
N LEU A 17 0.19 -27.34 13.22
CA LEU A 17 1.57 -26.90 13.09
C LEU A 17 2.31 -26.97 14.44
N ARG A 18 1.67 -26.54 15.54
CA ARG A 18 2.24 -26.56 16.90
C ARG A 18 2.52 -27.96 17.44
N ARG A 19 1.91 -29.00 16.88
CA ARG A 19 2.16 -30.40 17.25
C ARG A 19 3.37 -31.01 16.55
N LEU A 20 3.88 -30.36 15.52
CA LEU A 20 5.06 -30.86 14.79
C LEU A 20 6.34 -30.61 15.60
N PRO A 21 7.35 -31.50 15.47
CA PRO A 21 8.66 -31.24 16.04
C PRO A 21 9.37 -30.09 15.34
N GLU A 22 10.16 -29.30 16.07
CA GLU A 22 10.83 -28.09 15.54
C GLU A 22 11.69 -28.36 14.30
N GLU A 23 12.37 -29.51 14.24
CA GLU A 23 13.18 -29.95 13.10
C GLU A 23 12.39 -30.09 11.80
N SER A 24 11.07 -30.26 11.87
CA SER A 24 10.19 -30.37 10.70
C SER A 24 9.76 -29.00 10.13
N LEU A 25 9.91 -27.93 10.89
CA LEU A 25 9.37 -26.62 10.53
C LEU A 25 10.07 -26.02 9.28
N ARG A 26 11.33 -26.37 9.07
CA ARG A 26 12.05 -25.96 7.85
C ARG A 26 11.38 -26.56 6.61
N GLN A 27 11.05 -27.85 6.64
CA GLN A 27 10.33 -28.48 5.54
C GLN A 27 8.94 -27.87 5.33
N VAL A 28 8.21 -27.58 6.41
CA VAL A 28 6.91 -26.88 6.32
C VAL A 28 7.08 -25.52 5.63
N ALA A 29 8.11 -24.75 5.95
CA ALA A 29 8.38 -23.47 5.32
C ALA A 29 8.66 -23.62 3.81
N ASP A 30 9.45 -24.62 3.43
CA ASP A 30 9.76 -24.88 2.02
C ASP A 30 8.52 -25.31 1.22
N GLU A 31 7.67 -26.17 1.80
CA GLU A 31 6.39 -26.59 1.20
C GLU A 31 5.39 -25.41 1.11
N LEU A 32 5.32 -24.58 2.14
CA LEU A 32 4.47 -23.38 2.18
C LEU A 32 4.90 -22.35 1.13
N ARG A 33 6.20 -22.18 0.93
CA ARG A 33 6.77 -21.35 -0.14
C ARG A 33 6.35 -21.85 -1.51
N ALA A 34 6.51 -23.14 -1.76
CA ALA A 34 6.11 -23.76 -3.03
C ALA A 34 4.62 -23.60 -3.30
N GLU A 35 3.76 -23.82 -2.29
CA GLU A 35 2.33 -23.65 -2.41
C GLU A 35 1.94 -22.19 -2.68
N THR A 36 2.61 -21.23 -2.02
CA THR A 36 2.40 -19.79 -2.24
C THR A 36 2.74 -19.40 -3.68
N ILE A 37 3.89 -19.84 -4.21
CA ILE A 37 4.29 -19.60 -5.60
C ILE A 37 3.26 -20.17 -6.58
N ASN A 38 2.86 -21.43 -6.39
CA ASN A 38 1.90 -22.11 -7.25
C ASN A 38 0.50 -21.44 -7.22
N ALA A 39 0.06 -20.98 -6.07
CA ALA A 39 -1.22 -20.27 -5.95
C ALA A 39 -1.19 -18.92 -6.68
N VAL A 40 -0.16 -18.11 -6.42
CA VAL A 40 -0.03 -16.77 -7.02
C VAL A 40 0.27 -16.83 -8.52
N ALA A 41 0.93 -17.87 -9.00
CA ALA A 41 1.14 -18.09 -10.44
C ALA A 41 -0.19 -18.14 -11.22
N VAL A 42 -1.26 -18.65 -10.61
CA VAL A 42 -2.60 -18.76 -11.19
C VAL A 42 -3.44 -17.50 -10.97
N THR A 43 -3.30 -16.85 -9.84
CA THR A 43 -4.17 -15.72 -9.45
C THR A 43 -3.57 -14.36 -9.76
N GLY A 44 -2.24 -14.24 -9.82
CA GLY A 44 -1.54 -13.00 -9.64
C GLY A 44 -1.62 -12.51 -8.19
N GLY A 45 -0.93 -11.44 -7.86
CA GLY A 45 -0.97 -10.80 -6.53
C GLY A 45 0.39 -10.38 -6.02
N HIS A 46 0.53 -10.19 -4.71
CA HIS A 46 1.75 -9.74 -4.04
C HIS A 46 2.61 -10.96 -3.65
N LEU A 47 3.52 -11.38 -4.54
CA LEU A 47 4.30 -12.59 -4.32
C LEU A 47 5.53 -12.35 -3.44
N GLY A 48 6.37 -11.39 -3.82
CA GLY A 48 7.68 -11.20 -3.20
C GLY A 48 7.62 -10.91 -1.71
N ALA A 49 6.66 -10.10 -1.28
CA ALA A 49 6.46 -9.80 0.14
C ALA A 49 6.06 -11.05 0.95
N GLY A 50 5.17 -11.89 0.38
CA GLY A 50 4.77 -13.16 1.01
C GLY A 50 5.94 -14.15 1.13
N LEU A 51 6.79 -14.25 0.10
CA LEU A 51 7.96 -15.13 0.11
C LEU A 51 9.01 -14.69 1.15
N GLY A 52 9.15 -13.40 1.38
CA GLY A 52 10.06 -12.87 2.39
C GLY A 52 9.68 -13.21 3.83
N VAL A 53 8.42 -13.54 4.09
CA VAL A 53 7.92 -13.80 5.46
C VAL A 53 7.45 -15.24 5.69
N VAL A 54 7.84 -16.19 4.84
CA VAL A 54 7.41 -17.59 4.98
C VAL A 54 7.89 -18.17 6.31
N GLU A 55 9.19 -18.12 6.61
CA GLU A 55 9.76 -18.62 7.85
C GLU A 55 9.19 -17.87 9.07
N LEU A 56 9.10 -16.55 8.97
CA LEU A 56 8.48 -15.72 10.02
C LEU A 56 7.03 -16.12 10.28
N THR A 57 6.24 -16.38 9.24
CA THR A 57 4.84 -16.83 9.38
C THR A 57 4.75 -18.18 10.08
N VAL A 58 5.58 -19.14 9.69
CA VAL A 58 5.65 -20.46 10.34
C VAL A 58 6.03 -20.31 11.81
N ALA A 59 7.08 -19.53 12.12
CA ALA A 59 7.56 -19.32 13.47
C ALA A 59 6.51 -18.61 14.36
N LEU A 60 5.83 -17.60 13.84
CA LEU A 60 4.76 -16.88 14.58
C LEU A 60 3.60 -17.83 14.93
N HIS A 61 3.09 -18.62 13.97
CA HIS A 61 2.01 -19.56 14.24
C HIS A 61 2.41 -20.78 15.06
N TYR A 62 3.71 -21.11 15.07
CA TYR A 62 4.24 -22.17 15.92
C TYR A 62 4.38 -21.71 17.38
N VAL A 63 4.88 -20.49 17.60
CA VAL A 63 5.19 -19.97 18.95
C VAL A 63 3.95 -19.41 19.65
N PHE A 64 3.12 -18.66 18.94
CA PHE A 64 1.94 -17.98 19.50
C PHE A 64 0.66 -18.79 19.29
N ASP A 65 -0.23 -18.77 20.28
CA ASP A 65 -1.49 -19.54 20.25
C ASP A 65 -2.61 -18.78 19.50
N THR A 66 -2.39 -18.56 18.20
CA THR A 66 -3.40 -17.94 17.34
C THR A 66 -4.60 -18.90 17.11
N PRO A 67 -5.85 -18.39 17.07
CA PRO A 67 -6.29 -16.99 17.08
C PRO A 67 -6.48 -16.42 18.50
N GLY A 68 -6.20 -17.17 19.57
CA GLY A 68 -6.24 -16.70 20.96
C GLY A 68 -5.33 -15.50 21.13
N ASP A 69 -4.05 -15.64 20.80
CA ASP A 69 -3.12 -14.54 20.57
C ASP A 69 -3.50 -13.77 19.30
N ARG A 70 -3.41 -12.44 19.32
CA ARG A 70 -3.83 -11.56 18.22
C ARG A 70 -2.64 -11.23 17.31
N LEU A 71 -2.66 -11.74 16.07
CA LEU A 71 -1.64 -11.46 15.06
C LEU A 71 -2.20 -10.48 14.02
N VAL A 72 -1.64 -9.26 13.98
CA VAL A 72 -2.03 -8.18 13.06
C VAL A 72 -0.95 -7.99 12.01
N TRP A 73 -1.30 -8.12 10.74
CA TRP A 73 -0.41 -7.87 9.61
C TRP A 73 -0.62 -6.45 9.09
N ASP A 74 0.43 -5.63 9.10
CA ASP A 74 0.40 -4.30 8.47
C ASP A 74 0.30 -4.44 6.95
N VAL A 75 -0.51 -3.62 6.29
CA VAL A 75 -0.89 -3.76 4.88
C VAL A 75 -1.58 -5.10 4.59
N GLY A 76 -1.03 -6.21 5.03
CA GLY A 76 -1.57 -7.55 4.82
C GLY A 76 -1.29 -8.15 3.42
N HIS A 77 -0.52 -7.48 2.57
CA HIS A 77 -0.13 -7.97 1.25
C HIS A 77 0.85 -9.17 1.32
N GLN A 78 1.56 -9.33 2.42
CA GLN A 78 2.46 -10.44 2.71
C GLN A 78 1.75 -11.65 3.32
N ALA A 79 0.44 -11.59 3.58
CA ALA A 79 -0.29 -12.57 4.38
C ALA A 79 -0.77 -13.83 3.62
N TYR A 80 -0.25 -14.13 2.43
CA TYR A 80 -0.65 -15.35 1.70
C TYR A 80 -0.20 -16.64 2.41
N PRO A 81 1.05 -16.75 2.92
CA PRO A 81 1.45 -17.87 3.77
C PRO A 81 0.58 -18.00 5.02
N HIS A 82 0.23 -16.88 5.67
CA HIS A 82 -0.70 -16.86 6.80
C HIS A 82 -2.08 -17.43 6.42
N LYS A 83 -2.66 -17.04 5.28
CA LYS A 83 -3.94 -17.58 4.82
C LYS A 83 -3.89 -19.10 4.58
N ILE A 84 -2.78 -19.61 4.02
CA ILE A 84 -2.58 -21.04 3.77
C ILE A 84 -2.55 -21.80 5.10
N LEU A 85 -1.83 -21.31 6.12
CA LEU A 85 -1.72 -21.96 7.43
C LEU A 85 -2.97 -21.82 8.32
N THR A 86 -3.92 -20.95 7.94
CA THR A 86 -5.11 -20.63 8.75
C THR A 86 -6.42 -21.01 8.03
N ASN A 87 -6.55 -22.30 7.70
CA ASN A 87 -7.77 -22.93 7.17
C ASN A 87 -8.28 -22.39 5.82
N ARG A 88 -7.45 -21.72 5.02
CA ARG A 88 -7.86 -21.12 3.74
C ARG A 88 -7.10 -21.68 2.53
N ARG A 89 -6.29 -22.72 2.72
CA ARG A 89 -5.49 -23.34 1.65
C ARG A 89 -6.32 -23.80 0.47
N ASP A 90 -7.46 -24.45 0.73
CA ASP A 90 -8.34 -24.98 -0.32
C ASP A 90 -8.91 -23.86 -1.22
N ARG A 91 -9.03 -22.66 -0.68
CA ARG A 91 -9.53 -21.48 -1.38
C ARG A 91 -8.43 -20.55 -1.90
N ILE A 92 -7.16 -20.85 -1.65
CA ILE A 92 -6.07 -19.89 -1.95
C ILE A 92 -6.01 -19.52 -3.44
N ARG A 93 -6.43 -20.41 -4.34
CA ARG A 93 -6.49 -20.15 -5.78
C ARG A 93 -7.69 -19.30 -6.22
N THR A 94 -8.47 -18.80 -5.25
CA THR A 94 -9.51 -17.79 -5.48
C THR A 94 -9.10 -16.38 -5.05
N LEU A 95 -7.82 -16.20 -4.67
CA LEU A 95 -7.28 -14.90 -4.26
C LEU A 95 -7.59 -13.82 -5.29
N ARG A 96 -8.09 -12.66 -4.79
CA ARG A 96 -8.32 -11.44 -5.59
C ARG A 96 -9.36 -11.61 -6.71
N GLN A 97 -10.23 -12.61 -6.59
CA GLN A 97 -11.32 -12.86 -7.53
C GLN A 97 -12.68 -12.58 -6.88
N GLY A 98 -13.69 -12.31 -7.70
CA GLY A 98 -15.07 -12.11 -7.21
C GLY A 98 -15.57 -13.32 -6.41
N GLY A 99 -16.06 -13.09 -5.20
CA GLY A 99 -16.47 -14.15 -4.27
C GLY A 99 -15.32 -14.99 -3.66
N GLY A 100 -14.07 -14.71 -4.03
CA GLY A 100 -12.89 -15.39 -3.52
C GLY A 100 -12.26 -14.73 -2.30
N LEU A 101 -11.02 -15.14 -1.99
CA LEU A 101 -10.25 -14.57 -0.89
C LEU A 101 -9.72 -13.18 -1.25
N SER A 102 -9.74 -12.27 -0.28
CA SER A 102 -9.09 -10.96 -0.37
C SER A 102 -7.58 -11.09 -0.54
N GLY A 103 -6.96 -10.16 -1.25
CA GLY A 103 -5.51 -10.03 -1.34
C GLY A 103 -4.84 -9.54 -0.05
N PHE A 104 -5.64 -9.21 0.99
CA PHE A 104 -5.21 -8.66 2.27
C PHE A 104 -5.91 -9.39 3.41
N THR A 105 -5.49 -9.17 4.67
CA THR A 105 -6.22 -9.69 5.83
C THR A 105 -7.60 -9.05 5.91
N LYS A 106 -8.62 -9.87 6.25
CA LYS A 106 -10.02 -9.42 6.27
C LYS A 106 -10.80 -10.15 7.36
N ARG A 107 -11.29 -9.42 8.37
CA ARG A 107 -12.01 -9.98 9.51
C ARG A 107 -13.19 -10.89 9.13
N ALA A 108 -13.91 -10.56 8.07
CA ALA A 108 -15.04 -11.35 7.60
C ALA A 108 -14.64 -12.68 6.92
N GLU A 109 -13.34 -12.90 6.66
CA GLU A 109 -12.85 -14.16 6.08
C GLU A 109 -12.47 -15.20 7.11
N SER A 110 -11.92 -14.76 8.25
CA SER A 110 -11.31 -15.66 9.23
C SER A 110 -11.16 -15.01 10.60
N GLU A 111 -11.35 -15.80 11.64
CA GLU A 111 -11.03 -15.40 13.03
C GLU A 111 -9.53 -15.15 13.26
N PHE A 112 -8.67 -15.70 12.40
CA PHE A 112 -7.24 -15.47 12.42
C PHE A 112 -6.84 -14.09 11.87
N ASP A 113 -7.77 -13.34 11.28
CA ASP A 113 -7.59 -11.96 10.83
C ASP A 113 -8.28 -10.99 11.83
N PRO A 114 -7.72 -10.74 13.03
CA PRO A 114 -8.38 -9.93 14.08
C PRO A 114 -8.59 -8.48 13.64
N PHE A 115 -7.82 -8.02 12.65
CA PHE A 115 -7.92 -6.70 12.05
C PHE A 115 -7.77 -6.77 10.53
N GLY A 116 -8.65 -6.08 9.81
CA GLY A 116 -8.55 -5.93 8.36
C GLY A 116 -7.48 -4.91 7.98
N ALA A 117 -6.78 -5.17 6.88
CA ALA A 117 -5.72 -4.28 6.41
C ALA A 117 -5.89 -3.97 4.91
N ALA A 118 -4.95 -3.32 4.33
CA ALA A 118 -4.62 -3.00 2.96
C ALA A 118 -3.99 -1.60 2.82
N HIS A 119 -4.31 -0.66 3.71
CA HIS A 119 -3.56 0.57 3.90
C HIS A 119 -2.49 0.34 4.97
N SER A 120 -1.32 0.93 4.80
CA SER A 120 -0.16 0.72 5.67
C SER A 120 -0.25 1.45 7.02
N SER A 121 0.62 1.04 7.94
CA SER A 121 0.99 1.80 9.14
C SER A 121 -0.10 1.84 10.22
N THR A 122 -1.06 0.93 10.16
CA THR A 122 -2.19 0.87 11.10
C THR A 122 -2.01 -0.21 12.17
N SER A 123 -1.09 -1.16 11.96
CA SER A 123 -0.97 -2.37 12.79
C SER A 123 -0.56 -2.08 14.23
N ILE A 124 0.36 -1.14 14.46
CA ILE A 124 0.82 -0.79 15.82
C ILE A 124 -0.31 -0.13 16.60
N SER A 125 -1.03 0.83 16.01
CA SER A 125 -2.19 1.47 16.64
C SER A 125 -3.30 0.47 16.96
N ALA A 126 -3.64 -0.40 16.00
CA ALA A 126 -4.66 -1.43 16.20
C ALA A 126 -4.23 -2.43 17.28
N GLY A 127 -2.97 -2.87 17.23
CA GLY A 127 -2.39 -3.76 18.23
C GLY A 127 -2.37 -3.14 19.62
N LEU A 128 -1.99 -1.87 19.75
CA LEU A 128 -2.04 -1.15 21.03
C LEU A 128 -3.47 -1.10 21.59
N GLY A 129 -4.46 -0.78 20.76
CA GLY A 129 -5.85 -0.81 21.17
C GLY A 129 -6.32 -2.19 21.65
N MET A 130 -5.86 -3.28 20.99
CA MET A 130 -6.15 -4.65 21.43
C MET A 130 -5.43 -5.01 22.73
N ALA A 131 -4.19 -4.56 22.93
CA ALA A 131 -3.42 -4.77 24.15
C ALA A 131 -4.10 -4.06 25.34
N VAL A 132 -4.49 -2.81 25.18
CA VAL A 132 -5.23 -2.06 26.20
C VAL A 132 -6.57 -2.73 26.53
N ALA A 133 -7.31 -3.18 25.52
CA ALA A 133 -8.58 -3.90 25.74
C ALA A 133 -8.38 -5.23 26.48
N ARG A 134 -7.28 -5.96 26.20
CA ARG A 134 -6.86 -7.14 26.94
C ARG A 134 -6.65 -6.81 28.42
N ASP A 135 -5.87 -5.75 28.69
CA ASP A 135 -5.50 -5.35 30.06
C ASP A 135 -6.73 -4.91 30.87
N LEU A 136 -7.61 -4.10 30.26
CA LEU A 136 -8.88 -3.67 30.87
C LEU A 136 -9.83 -4.83 31.18
N THR A 137 -9.74 -5.94 30.46
CA THR A 137 -10.60 -7.12 30.66
C THR A 137 -9.93 -8.20 31.51
N GLY A 138 -8.71 -8.00 31.98
CA GLY A 138 -7.93 -8.97 32.75
C GLY A 138 -7.60 -10.25 32.00
N ARG A 139 -7.57 -10.21 30.66
CA ARG A 139 -7.16 -11.34 29.82
C ARG A 139 -5.63 -11.38 29.72
N ASN A 140 -5.10 -12.53 29.29
CA ASN A 140 -3.65 -12.74 29.22
C ASN A 140 -3.22 -13.33 27.86
N HIS A 141 -3.68 -12.77 26.75
CA HIS A 141 -3.23 -13.16 25.42
C HIS A 141 -2.17 -12.18 24.87
N ASN A 142 -1.33 -12.65 23.98
CA ASN A 142 -0.37 -11.80 23.31
C ASN A 142 -1.05 -10.98 22.19
N VAL A 143 -0.49 -9.81 21.92
CA VAL A 143 -0.83 -9.00 20.74
C VAL A 143 0.44 -8.74 19.97
N ILE A 144 0.46 -9.17 18.71
CA ILE A 144 1.62 -9.13 17.82
C ILE A 144 1.26 -8.32 16.59
N SER A 145 2.00 -7.25 16.33
CA SER A 145 1.88 -6.42 15.12
C SER A 145 3.09 -6.62 14.22
N VAL A 146 2.90 -7.15 13.01
CA VAL A 146 3.96 -7.31 12.02
C VAL A 146 3.89 -6.14 11.04
N ILE A 147 4.94 -5.32 11.02
CA ILE A 147 5.04 -4.12 10.19
C ILE A 147 6.31 -4.14 9.34
N GLY A 148 6.21 -3.76 8.06
CA GLY A 148 7.39 -3.60 7.20
C GLY A 148 8.11 -2.28 7.43
N ASP A 149 9.41 -2.23 7.12
CA ASP A 149 10.27 -1.05 7.19
C ASP A 149 9.69 0.15 6.40
N GLY A 150 9.15 -0.07 5.21
CA GLY A 150 8.49 0.97 4.43
C GLY A 150 7.25 1.56 5.12
N ALA A 151 6.46 0.74 5.81
CA ALA A 151 5.27 1.18 6.55
C ALA A 151 5.61 1.95 7.83
N MET A 152 6.83 1.79 8.36
CA MET A 152 7.34 2.57 9.50
C MET A 152 7.59 4.04 9.16
N SER A 153 7.60 4.43 7.88
CA SER A 153 7.83 5.83 7.48
C SER A 153 6.63 6.76 7.72
N ALA A 154 5.42 6.23 7.93
CA ALA A 154 4.23 7.03 8.18
C ALA A 154 4.13 7.54 9.61
N GLY A 155 3.60 8.75 9.78
CA GLY A 155 3.45 9.41 11.09
C GLY A 155 2.69 8.58 12.11
N MET A 156 1.61 7.90 11.70
CA MET A 156 0.80 7.06 12.60
C MET A 156 1.61 5.94 13.29
N ALA A 157 2.64 5.39 12.64
CA ALA A 157 3.50 4.40 13.28
C ALA A 157 4.28 5.01 14.46
N TYR A 158 4.80 6.24 14.30
CA TYR A 158 5.48 6.98 15.38
C TYR A 158 4.53 7.39 16.49
N GLU A 159 3.33 7.87 16.15
CA GLU A 159 2.29 8.22 17.13
C GLU A 159 1.94 7.01 17.98
N ALA A 160 1.75 5.85 17.36
CA ALA A 160 1.44 4.61 18.05
C ALA A 160 2.58 4.12 18.94
N MET A 161 3.82 4.18 18.45
CA MET A 161 4.99 3.81 19.26
C MET A 161 5.18 4.75 20.46
N ASN A 162 5.07 6.06 20.24
CA ASN A 162 5.15 7.04 21.33
C ASN A 162 4.11 6.77 22.42
N ASN A 163 2.87 6.43 22.05
CA ASN A 163 1.83 6.10 23.02
C ASN A 163 2.07 4.74 23.69
N ALA A 164 2.51 3.72 22.95
CA ALA A 164 2.77 2.40 23.49
C ALA A 164 3.85 2.41 24.55
N GLY A 165 4.96 3.15 24.30
CA GLY A 165 6.02 3.31 25.29
C GLY A 165 5.59 4.09 26.53
N ALA A 166 4.79 5.15 26.36
CA ALA A 166 4.27 5.92 27.49
C ALA A 166 3.27 5.13 28.37
N MET A 167 2.53 4.19 27.77
CA MET A 167 1.57 3.34 28.47
C MET A 167 2.20 2.10 29.13
N ASP A 168 3.45 1.78 28.79
CA ASP A 168 4.12 0.53 29.18
C ASP A 168 3.25 -0.71 28.88
N SER A 169 2.48 -0.65 27.80
CA SER A 169 1.54 -1.71 27.42
C SER A 169 2.29 -2.85 26.73
N ARG A 170 2.02 -4.08 27.17
CA ARG A 170 2.65 -5.27 26.58
C ARG A 170 2.13 -5.53 25.17
N LEU A 171 2.81 -4.94 24.20
CA LEU A 171 2.63 -5.10 22.75
C LEU A 171 3.91 -5.63 22.13
N ILE A 172 3.84 -6.62 21.26
CA ILE A 172 4.96 -7.16 20.48
C ILE A 172 4.87 -6.59 19.08
N VAL A 173 5.87 -5.80 18.68
CA VAL A 173 6.01 -5.28 17.31
C VAL A 173 7.12 -6.04 16.60
N ILE A 174 6.81 -6.71 15.51
CA ILE A 174 7.79 -7.35 14.62
C ILE A 174 8.06 -6.40 13.47
N LEU A 175 9.23 -5.75 13.49
CA LEU A 175 9.71 -4.96 12.38
C LEU A 175 10.33 -5.91 11.35
N ASN A 176 9.64 -6.12 10.24
CA ASN A 176 10.12 -6.90 9.11
C ASN A 176 10.90 -5.99 8.15
N ASP A 177 12.22 -5.94 8.32
CA ASP A 177 13.13 -5.13 7.52
C ASP A 177 13.65 -5.94 6.33
N ASN A 178 13.25 -5.54 5.13
CA ASN A 178 13.72 -6.17 3.89
C ASN A 178 14.37 -5.18 2.92
N ASN A 179 14.67 -3.97 3.38
CA ASN A 179 15.28 -2.88 2.60
C ASN A 179 14.51 -2.56 1.31
N MET A 180 13.19 -2.82 1.28
CA MET A 180 12.36 -2.58 0.10
C MET A 180 10.91 -2.28 0.49
N SER A 181 10.41 -1.14 -0.02
CA SER A 181 8.97 -0.88 -0.14
C SER A 181 8.45 -1.38 -1.51
N ILE A 182 7.60 -0.64 -2.17
CA ILE A 182 7.23 -0.82 -3.59
C ILE A 182 8.41 -0.41 -4.49
N ALA A 183 9.14 0.62 -4.08
CA ALA A 183 10.38 1.12 -4.65
C ALA A 183 11.52 1.00 -3.60
N PRO A 184 12.78 1.23 -3.96
CA PRO A 184 13.87 1.35 -3.00
C PRO A 184 13.49 2.34 -1.89
N PRO A 185 13.84 2.04 -0.63
CA PRO A 185 13.39 2.85 0.51
C PRO A 185 14.00 4.25 0.46
N VAL A 186 13.19 5.24 0.82
CA VAL A 186 13.61 6.65 0.89
C VAL A 186 13.61 7.15 2.34
N GLY A 187 14.43 8.17 2.61
CA GLY A 187 14.45 8.89 3.87
C GLY A 187 15.47 8.41 4.90
N ALA A 188 15.59 9.19 5.97
CA ALA A 188 16.62 8.99 7.00
C ALA A 188 16.40 7.72 7.83
N LEU A 189 15.15 7.27 8.02
CA LEU A 189 14.85 6.04 8.76
C LEU A 189 15.44 4.81 8.08
N SER A 190 15.29 4.69 6.76
CA SER A 190 15.87 3.56 6.01
C SER A 190 17.39 3.52 6.12
N ALA A 191 18.05 4.69 6.04
CA ALA A 191 19.48 4.80 6.27
C ALA A 191 19.86 4.46 7.72
N TYR A 192 19.02 4.77 8.69
CA TYR A 192 19.20 4.40 10.08
C TYR A 192 19.10 2.87 10.28
N LEU A 193 18.05 2.22 9.76
CA LEU A 193 17.89 0.77 9.84
C LEU A 193 19.06 0.03 9.16
N ALA A 194 19.48 0.47 7.98
CA ALA A 194 20.65 -0.08 7.30
C ALA A 194 21.93 0.00 8.14
N ARG A 195 22.12 1.09 8.92
CA ARG A 195 23.24 1.21 9.86
C ARG A 195 23.12 0.25 11.04
N LEU A 196 21.92 0.01 11.56
CA LEU A 196 21.71 -0.98 12.64
C LEU A 196 22.09 -2.39 12.15
N VAL A 197 21.76 -2.74 10.92
CA VAL A 197 22.07 -4.06 10.33
C VAL A 197 23.56 -4.20 9.99
N SER A 198 24.21 -3.13 9.47
CA SER A 198 25.58 -3.17 8.96
C SER A 198 26.67 -2.84 10.00
N GLY A 199 26.31 -2.44 11.22
CA GLY A 199 27.24 -1.97 12.24
C GLY A 199 28.23 -3.07 12.66
N GLN A 200 29.54 -2.85 12.40
CA GLN A 200 30.61 -3.78 12.77
C GLN A 200 30.70 -4.02 14.29
N THR A 201 30.38 -3.03 15.09
CA THR A 201 30.37 -3.11 16.57
C THR A 201 29.30 -4.11 17.04
N TYR A 202 28.16 -4.18 16.36
CA TYR A 202 27.08 -5.12 16.65
C TYR A 202 27.50 -6.57 16.34
N GLN A 203 28.16 -6.79 15.21
CA GLN A 203 28.64 -8.13 14.82
C GLN A 203 29.75 -8.64 15.72
N SER A 204 30.66 -7.79 16.18
CA SER A 204 31.77 -8.18 17.06
C SER A 204 31.33 -8.41 18.51
N VAL A 205 30.40 -7.59 19.04
CA VAL A 205 29.83 -7.79 20.39
C VAL A 205 28.99 -9.08 20.43
N ARG A 206 28.20 -9.35 19.40
CA ARG A 206 27.42 -10.60 19.26
C ARG A 206 28.30 -11.86 19.30
N HIS A 207 29.45 -11.83 18.63
CA HIS A 207 30.39 -12.96 18.61
C HIS A 207 31.06 -13.19 19.98
N SER A 208 31.41 -12.11 20.67
CA SER A 208 32.06 -12.14 21.98
C SER A 208 31.11 -12.55 23.10
N VAL A 209 29.84 -12.08 23.06
CA VAL A 209 28.82 -12.43 24.06
C VAL A 209 28.37 -13.88 23.91
N HIS A 210 28.27 -14.40 22.69
CA HIS A 210 27.93 -15.81 22.48
C HIS A 210 29.03 -16.76 23.02
N GLN A 211 30.30 -16.38 22.91
CA GLN A 211 31.42 -17.15 23.49
C GLN A 211 31.46 -17.05 25.03
N LEU A 212 31.03 -15.94 25.64
CA LEU A 212 30.99 -15.78 27.09
C LEU A 212 29.77 -16.45 27.73
N ALA A 213 28.60 -16.41 27.09
CA ALA A 213 27.35 -16.96 27.63
C ALA A 213 27.37 -18.49 27.78
N THR A 214 28.15 -19.19 26.95
CA THR A 214 28.29 -20.65 27.03
C THR A 214 29.10 -21.18 28.21
N HIS A 215 29.69 -20.27 29.04
CA HIS A 215 30.62 -20.67 30.12
C HIS A 215 30.26 -20.10 31.49
N LEU A 216 29.09 -19.46 31.70
CA LEU A 216 28.69 -18.83 32.97
C LEU A 216 27.63 -19.65 33.74
N PRO A 217 27.72 -19.73 35.09
CA PRO A 217 26.69 -20.37 35.91
C PRO A 217 25.35 -19.62 35.87
N PRO A 218 24.19 -20.33 36.02
CA PRO A 218 22.85 -19.74 35.81
C PRO A 218 22.50 -18.50 36.65
N PHE A 219 23.07 -18.33 37.85
CA PHE A 219 22.79 -17.17 38.73
C PHE A 219 23.50 -15.88 38.28
N LEU A 220 24.51 -15.97 37.42
CA LEU A 220 25.22 -14.84 36.83
C LEU A 220 24.62 -14.40 35.49
N GLU A 221 23.76 -15.23 34.91
CA GLU A 221 23.14 -14.98 33.61
C GLU A 221 22.22 -13.75 33.64
N GLN A 222 21.44 -13.55 34.71
CA GLN A 222 20.59 -12.36 34.87
C GLN A 222 21.41 -11.07 35.04
N ARG A 223 22.54 -11.12 35.78
CA ARG A 223 23.44 -9.97 35.95
C ARG A 223 24.27 -9.69 34.68
N ALA A 224 24.63 -10.74 33.95
CA ALA A 224 25.32 -10.59 32.68
C ALA A 224 24.39 -9.97 31.62
N LYS A 225 23.09 -10.33 31.60
CA LYS A 225 22.07 -9.68 30.77
C LYS A 225 21.90 -8.21 31.10
N ALA A 226 21.79 -7.86 32.35
CA ALA A 226 21.68 -6.45 32.80
C ALA A 226 22.97 -5.64 32.50
N MET A 227 24.15 -6.25 32.61
CA MET A 227 25.41 -5.62 32.20
C MET A 227 25.55 -5.50 30.66
N GLU A 228 25.02 -6.46 29.91
CA GLU A 228 24.96 -6.40 28.45
C GLU A 228 24.05 -5.28 27.97
N GLU A 229 22.88 -5.08 28.60
CA GLU A 229 21.97 -3.97 28.33
C GLU A 229 22.60 -2.62 28.65
N TYR A 230 23.30 -2.53 29.81
CA TYR A 230 24.00 -1.31 30.21
C TYR A 230 25.20 -1.00 29.30
N ALA A 231 25.94 -2.03 28.88
CA ALA A 231 27.06 -1.87 27.94
C ALA A 231 26.58 -1.53 26.51
N ARG A 232 25.43 -2.05 26.09
CA ARG A 232 24.76 -1.66 24.81
C ARG A 232 24.42 -0.18 24.80
N GLY A 233 23.76 0.32 25.85
CA GLY A 233 23.40 1.74 25.96
C GLY A 233 24.60 2.69 25.99
N LEU A 234 25.73 2.26 26.56
CA LEU A 234 26.95 3.07 26.65
C LEU A 234 27.80 3.08 25.36
N VAL A 235 27.73 2.02 24.54
CA VAL A 235 28.59 1.85 23.36
C VAL A 235 27.90 2.28 22.06
N THR A 236 26.56 2.20 21.98
CA THR A 236 25.82 2.48 20.73
C THR A 236 24.95 3.73 20.78
N GLY A 237 24.77 4.36 21.98
CA GLY A 237 23.63 5.29 22.18
C GLY A 237 22.32 4.53 21.94
N GLY A 238 21.30 4.67 22.75
CA GLY A 238 20.03 3.96 22.60
C GLY A 238 19.49 4.00 21.16
N THR A 239 18.82 2.95 20.71
CA THR A 239 18.13 2.99 19.44
C THR A 239 16.94 3.97 19.52
N LEU A 240 16.49 4.50 18.38
CA LEU A 240 15.26 5.31 18.31
C LEU A 240 14.08 4.61 19.02
N PHE A 241 14.01 3.29 18.94
CA PHE A 241 12.94 2.49 19.53
C PHE A 241 13.04 2.45 21.06
N GLU A 242 14.25 2.35 21.61
CA GLU A 242 14.50 2.40 23.06
C GLU A 242 14.18 3.80 23.63
N GLU A 243 14.51 4.87 22.91
CA GLU A 243 14.11 6.23 23.29
C GLU A 243 12.58 6.42 23.31
N LEU A 244 11.86 5.65 22.48
CA LEU A 244 10.39 5.62 22.48
C LEU A 244 9.81 4.65 23.53
N GLY A 245 10.65 4.04 24.39
CA GLY A 245 10.21 3.16 25.47
C GLY A 245 10.00 1.69 25.08
N PHE A 246 10.49 1.25 23.91
CA PHE A 246 10.43 -0.15 23.52
C PHE A 246 11.66 -0.92 23.98
N PHE A 247 11.47 -2.14 24.44
CA PHE A 247 12.57 -3.08 24.57
C PHE A 247 12.95 -3.58 23.16
N TYR A 248 14.14 -3.23 22.69
CA TYR A 248 14.60 -3.58 21.34
C TYR A 248 15.33 -4.91 21.31
N VAL A 249 14.92 -5.82 20.41
CA VAL A 249 15.51 -7.13 20.19
C VAL A 249 15.92 -7.27 18.73
N GLY A 250 17.16 -7.49 18.45
CA GLY A 250 17.63 -7.72 17.07
C GLY A 250 18.84 -6.89 16.68
N PRO A 251 19.15 -6.82 15.35
CA PRO A 251 18.49 -7.50 14.23
C PRO A 251 18.70 -9.02 14.21
N ILE A 252 17.69 -9.76 13.75
CA ILE A 252 17.67 -11.23 13.68
C ILE A 252 17.46 -11.64 12.22
N ASP A 253 18.16 -12.68 11.77
CA ASP A 253 17.91 -13.29 10.46
C ASP A 253 16.54 -14.00 10.45
N GLY A 254 15.59 -13.43 9.71
CA GLY A 254 14.22 -13.92 9.60
C GLY A 254 14.06 -15.19 8.78
N HIS A 255 15.11 -15.63 8.08
CA HIS A 255 15.15 -16.91 7.36
C HIS A 255 15.81 -18.02 8.15
N ASN A 256 16.40 -17.73 9.30
CA ASN A 256 17.02 -18.72 10.20
C ASN A 256 16.06 -19.07 11.35
N MET A 257 15.33 -20.18 11.20
CA MET A 257 14.35 -20.63 12.18
C MET A 257 14.99 -21.08 13.51
N GLU A 258 16.25 -21.55 13.49
CA GLU A 258 16.98 -21.96 14.70
C GLU A 258 17.27 -20.75 15.62
N HIS A 259 17.38 -19.56 15.06
CA HIS A 259 17.53 -18.32 15.82
C HIS A 259 16.17 -17.66 16.11
N LEU A 260 15.28 -17.66 15.14
CA LEU A 260 13.99 -16.95 15.22
C LEU A 260 13.05 -17.54 16.28
N ILE A 261 12.91 -18.88 16.31
CA ILE A 261 11.98 -19.55 17.23
C ILE A 261 12.34 -19.34 18.69
N PRO A 262 13.59 -19.56 19.15
CA PRO A 262 13.97 -19.30 20.53
C PRO A 262 13.76 -17.84 20.96
N VAL A 263 14.07 -16.89 20.09
CA VAL A 263 13.85 -15.47 20.38
C VAL A 263 12.35 -15.17 20.55
N LEU A 264 11.51 -15.65 19.64
CA LEU A 264 10.05 -15.44 19.74
C LEU A 264 9.46 -16.11 20.99
N LYS A 265 9.97 -17.30 21.41
CA LYS A 265 9.58 -17.95 22.66
C LYS A 265 9.94 -17.07 23.86
N ASN A 266 11.16 -16.53 23.92
CA ASN A 266 11.60 -15.65 25.00
C ASN A 266 10.77 -14.36 25.05
N VAL A 267 10.45 -13.78 23.89
CA VAL A 267 9.59 -12.59 23.78
C VAL A 267 8.16 -12.89 24.23
N ARG A 268 7.62 -14.04 23.85
CA ARG A 268 6.29 -14.49 24.28
C ARG A 268 6.20 -14.61 25.81
N ASP A 269 7.22 -15.17 26.42
CA ASP A 269 7.26 -15.47 27.87
C ASP A 269 7.74 -14.27 28.70
N SER A 270 8.14 -13.16 28.08
CA SER A 270 8.52 -11.91 28.74
C SER A 270 7.30 -11.15 29.24
N GLU A 271 7.38 -10.62 30.45
CA GLU A 271 6.37 -9.71 31.05
C GLU A 271 6.70 -8.23 30.81
N THR A 272 7.80 -7.92 30.11
CA THR A 272 8.24 -6.55 29.83
C THR A 272 7.21 -5.81 28.95
N GLY A 273 7.10 -4.48 29.09
CA GLY A 273 6.26 -3.57 28.30
C GLY A 273 6.48 -3.67 26.79
N PRO A 274 6.29 -2.66 25.98
CA PRO A 274 6.30 -2.85 24.54
C PRO A 274 7.66 -3.34 24.03
N ILE A 275 7.63 -4.41 23.23
CA ILE A 275 8.83 -5.05 22.67
C ILE A 275 8.84 -4.83 21.17
N LEU A 276 10.00 -4.41 20.61
CA LEU A 276 10.22 -4.38 19.17
C LEU A 276 11.27 -5.42 18.78
N VAL A 277 10.85 -6.40 18.00
CA VAL A 277 11.72 -7.43 17.42
C VAL A 277 12.07 -7.04 15.98
N HIS A 278 13.32 -6.71 15.75
CA HIS A 278 13.81 -6.36 14.40
C HIS A 278 14.26 -7.62 13.66
N VAL A 279 13.51 -7.99 12.63
CA VAL A 279 13.72 -9.20 11.82
C VAL A 279 14.13 -8.77 10.42
N VAL A 280 15.29 -9.24 9.95
CA VAL A 280 15.81 -8.95 8.62
C VAL A 280 15.41 -10.07 7.67
N THR A 281 14.77 -9.74 6.56
CA THR A 281 14.31 -10.70 5.56
C THR A 281 14.70 -10.27 4.14
N GLU A 282 14.49 -11.14 3.17
CA GLU A 282 14.69 -10.86 1.76
C GLU A 282 13.38 -11.04 1.00
N LYS A 283 12.91 -9.99 0.36
CA LYS A 283 11.74 -10.02 -0.51
C LYS A 283 11.98 -10.94 -1.71
N GLY A 284 11.05 -11.85 -2.00
CA GLY A 284 11.18 -12.82 -3.09
C GLY A 284 12.02 -14.07 -2.76
N LYS A 285 12.47 -14.25 -1.51
CA LYS A 285 13.35 -15.34 -1.06
C LYS A 285 12.89 -16.71 -1.48
N GLY A 286 13.85 -17.51 -2.02
CA GLY A 286 13.64 -18.89 -2.43
C GLY A 286 12.91 -19.06 -3.77
N TYR A 287 12.77 -17.96 -4.56
CA TYR A 287 12.27 -18.04 -5.93
C TYR A 287 13.16 -17.22 -6.87
N ALA A 288 14.07 -17.89 -7.58
CA ALA A 288 15.09 -17.25 -8.39
C ALA A 288 14.58 -16.16 -9.38
N PRO A 289 13.41 -16.32 -10.07
CA PRO A 289 12.88 -15.25 -10.89
C PRO A 289 12.50 -13.99 -10.11
N ALA A 290 12.02 -14.13 -8.86
CA ALA A 290 11.69 -12.98 -8.01
C ALA A 290 12.96 -12.33 -7.45
N GLU A 291 13.95 -13.13 -7.04
CA GLU A 291 15.24 -12.63 -6.54
C GLU A 291 16.03 -11.87 -7.61
N ALA A 292 15.86 -12.23 -8.89
CA ALA A 292 16.52 -11.57 -10.02
C ALA A 292 15.77 -10.32 -10.55
N SER A 293 14.53 -10.10 -10.13
CA SER A 293 13.72 -8.95 -10.60
C SER A 293 13.97 -7.71 -9.74
N ASP A 294 14.02 -6.53 -10.37
CA ASP A 294 14.24 -5.25 -9.69
C ASP A 294 13.14 -4.94 -8.66
N ASP A 295 11.88 -5.30 -8.96
CA ASP A 295 10.73 -5.13 -8.07
C ASP A 295 10.55 -6.31 -7.09
N ARG A 296 11.42 -7.32 -7.17
CA ARG A 296 11.34 -8.54 -6.35
C ARG A 296 9.95 -9.20 -6.40
N TYR A 297 9.27 -9.10 -7.54
CA TYR A 297 7.88 -9.55 -7.72
C TYR A 297 6.94 -8.97 -6.66
N HIS A 298 7.06 -7.68 -6.41
CA HIS A 298 6.14 -6.99 -5.49
C HIS A 298 4.68 -7.24 -5.87
N GLY A 299 4.33 -7.02 -7.13
CA GLY A 299 3.00 -7.33 -7.68
C GLY A 299 3.14 -8.01 -9.02
N VAL A 300 2.54 -9.20 -9.18
CA VAL A 300 2.61 -9.99 -10.40
C VAL A 300 1.24 -10.28 -10.99
N VAL A 301 1.18 -10.39 -12.31
CA VAL A 301 0.05 -11.03 -13.01
C VAL A 301 0.28 -12.55 -13.04
N LYS A 302 -0.58 -13.31 -13.68
CA LYS A 302 -0.37 -14.76 -13.90
C LYS A 302 0.96 -15.01 -14.58
N PHE A 303 1.69 -16.02 -14.13
CA PHE A 303 3.03 -16.33 -14.65
C PHE A 303 3.30 -17.83 -14.71
N ASP A 304 4.28 -18.23 -15.51
CA ASP A 304 4.80 -19.60 -15.56
C ASP A 304 5.81 -19.81 -14.43
N VAL A 305 5.58 -20.80 -13.58
CA VAL A 305 6.40 -21.05 -12.38
C VAL A 305 7.85 -21.39 -12.71
N ALA A 306 8.10 -22.13 -13.81
CA ALA A 306 9.46 -22.60 -14.14
C ALA A 306 10.34 -21.46 -14.66
N THR A 307 9.75 -20.52 -15.42
CA THR A 307 10.48 -19.44 -16.10
C THR A 307 10.31 -18.07 -15.45
N GLY A 308 9.33 -17.91 -14.58
CA GLY A 308 8.93 -16.62 -14.03
C GLY A 308 8.23 -15.69 -15.03
N LYS A 309 8.03 -16.12 -16.28
CA LYS A 309 7.49 -15.26 -17.33
C LYS A 309 6.03 -14.91 -17.06
N GLN A 310 5.78 -13.61 -16.87
CA GLN A 310 4.45 -13.07 -16.63
C GLN A 310 3.63 -12.95 -17.92
N ALA A 311 2.33 -13.24 -17.83
CA ALA A 311 1.39 -13.05 -18.92
C ALA A 311 1.25 -11.55 -19.24
N LYS A 312 1.52 -11.16 -20.47
CA LYS A 312 1.29 -9.77 -20.93
C LYS A 312 -0.07 -9.68 -21.60
N ALA A 313 -0.96 -8.85 -21.09
CA ALA A 313 -2.14 -8.44 -21.84
C ALA A 313 -1.70 -7.60 -23.05
N LYS A 314 -2.34 -7.83 -24.21
CA LYS A 314 -2.18 -6.93 -25.35
C LYS A 314 -3.11 -5.73 -25.11
N SER A 315 -2.54 -4.54 -25.08
CA SER A 315 -3.31 -3.30 -25.07
C SER A 315 -3.18 -2.60 -26.42
N ASN A 316 -4.27 -1.98 -26.86
CA ASN A 316 -4.31 -1.16 -28.07
C ASN A 316 -4.13 0.34 -27.78
N ALA A 317 -4.05 0.70 -26.48
CA ALA A 317 -3.91 2.08 -26.03
C ALA A 317 -2.90 2.16 -24.87
N PRO A 318 -2.27 3.31 -24.63
CA PRO A 318 -1.44 3.51 -23.46
C PRO A 318 -2.28 3.51 -22.17
N SER A 319 -1.67 3.13 -21.04
CA SER A 319 -2.33 3.27 -19.73
C SER A 319 -2.49 4.75 -19.37
N TYR A 320 -3.55 5.07 -18.61
CA TYR A 320 -3.78 6.44 -18.09
C TYR A 320 -2.59 6.96 -17.30
N THR A 321 -2.00 6.13 -16.43
CA THR A 321 -0.78 6.45 -15.66
C THR A 321 0.38 6.89 -16.57
N LYS A 322 0.60 6.19 -17.69
CA LYS A 322 1.65 6.54 -18.66
C LYS A 322 1.32 7.86 -19.36
N VAL A 323 0.07 8.04 -19.79
CA VAL A 323 -0.38 9.28 -20.46
C VAL A 323 -0.18 10.49 -19.53
N PHE A 324 -0.54 10.35 -18.25
CA PHE A 324 -0.30 11.41 -17.26
C PHE A 324 1.20 11.75 -17.15
N GLY A 325 2.06 10.74 -16.92
CA GLY A 325 3.50 10.97 -16.78
C GLY A 325 4.14 11.64 -18.00
N GLU A 326 3.80 11.18 -19.21
CA GLU A 326 4.29 11.76 -20.46
C GLU A 326 3.75 13.19 -20.70
N SER A 327 2.49 13.45 -20.33
CA SER A 327 1.90 14.79 -20.43
C SER A 327 2.56 15.77 -19.47
N LEU A 328 2.80 15.33 -18.22
CA LEU A 328 3.48 16.16 -17.23
C LEU A 328 4.91 16.50 -17.66
N ILE A 329 5.65 15.56 -18.27
CA ILE A 329 6.98 15.80 -18.85
C ILE A 329 6.92 16.91 -19.91
N LYS A 330 5.96 16.85 -20.82
CA LYS A 330 5.79 17.85 -21.89
C LYS A 330 5.50 19.24 -21.35
N GLU A 331 4.67 19.35 -20.32
CA GLU A 331 4.36 20.63 -19.68
C GLU A 331 5.55 21.14 -18.85
N ALA A 332 6.25 20.28 -18.12
CA ALA A 332 7.42 20.65 -17.32
C ALA A 332 8.64 21.06 -18.15
N ALA A 333 8.71 20.66 -19.41
CA ALA A 333 9.72 21.16 -20.34
C ALA A 333 9.50 22.64 -20.71
N LYS A 334 8.24 23.13 -20.59
CA LYS A 334 7.88 24.53 -20.86
C LYS A 334 7.95 25.41 -19.60
N ASP A 335 7.66 24.83 -18.41
CA ASP A 335 7.61 25.57 -17.14
C ASP A 335 8.49 24.89 -16.08
N PRO A 336 9.65 25.50 -15.71
CA PRO A 336 10.58 24.90 -14.73
C PRO A 336 10.02 24.86 -13.30
N ARG A 337 8.92 25.55 -13.01
CA ARG A 337 8.27 25.54 -11.69
C ARG A 337 7.47 24.25 -11.43
N ILE A 338 7.19 23.44 -12.46
CA ILE A 338 6.48 22.19 -12.29
C ILE A 338 7.36 21.18 -11.58
N VAL A 339 6.85 20.62 -10.48
CA VAL A 339 7.49 19.55 -9.70
C VAL A 339 6.51 18.38 -9.49
N GLY A 340 7.04 17.15 -9.46
CA GLY A 340 6.27 15.93 -9.24
C GLY A 340 6.51 15.37 -7.84
N ILE A 341 5.42 15.04 -7.13
CA ILE A 341 5.45 14.47 -5.78
C ILE A 341 4.66 13.17 -5.78
N THR A 342 5.19 12.14 -5.13
CA THR A 342 4.47 10.88 -4.88
C THR A 342 4.75 10.35 -3.48
N ALA A 343 3.91 9.45 -2.99
CA ALA A 343 4.05 8.81 -1.70
C ALA A 343 4.33 7.29 -1.88
N ALA A 344 5.60 6.93 -2.08
CA ALA A 344 6.11 5.57 -2.28
C ALA A 344 5.56 4.83 -3.52
N MET A 345 4.91 5.53 -4.45
CA MET A 345 4.26 4.92 -5.61
C MET A 345 4.73 5.52 -6.96
N PRO A 346 6.04 5.68 -7.22
CA PRO A 346 6.51 6.41 -8.39
C PRO A 346 6.04 5.77 -9.72
N SER A 347 6.20 4.46 -9.90
CA SER A 347 5.75 3.76 -11.12
C SER A 347 4.23 3.64 -11.21
N GLY A 348 3.56 3.55 -10.06
CA GLY A 348 2.11 3.45 -9.99
C GLY A 348 1.38 4.75 -10.34
N THR A 349 2.04 5.88 -10.23
CA THR A 349 1.50 7.22 -10.52
C THR A 349 2.12 7.87 -11.77
N GLY A 350 3.10 7.21 -12.43
CA GLY A 350 3.81 7.77 -13.58
C GLY A 350 4.89 8.81 -13.22
N ILE A 351 5.10 9.08 -11.95
CA ILE A 351 6.15 10.03 -11.48
C ILE A 351 7.55 9.47 -11.71
N ASP A 352 7.72 8.15 -11.83
CA ASP A 352 8.99 7.54 -12.25
C ASP A 352 9.42 7.96 -13.66
N LEU A 353 8.47 8.14 -14.57
CA LEU A 353 8.75 8.65 -15.92
C LEU A 353 9.22 10.10 -15.85
N PHE A 354 8.54 10.92 -15.05
CA PHE A 354 8.92 12.30 -14.80
C PHE A 354 10.31 12.40 -14.17
N GLY A 355 10.61 11.58 -13.17
CA GLY A 355 11.89 11.55 -12.45
C GLY A 355 13.08 11.15 -13.30
N LYS A 356 12.89 10.33 -14.34
CA LYS A 356 13.95 10.01 -15.32
C LYS A 356 14.37 11.21 -16.14
N VAL A 357 13.49 12.19 -16.36
CA VAL A 357 13.76 13.41 -17.14
C VAL A 357 14.14 14.59 -16.24
N PHE A 358 13.48 14.71 -15.09
CA PHE A 358 13.62 15.83 -14.16
C PHE A 358 13.89 15.35 -12.72
N PRO A 359 15.04 14.69 -12.45
CA PRO A 359 15.33 14.11 -11.13
C PRO A 359 15.31 15.15 -10.00
N ASP A 360 15.83 16.35 -10.22
CA ASP A 360 15.88 17.42 -9.21
C ASP A 360 14.51 18.06 -8.91
N ARG A 361 13.48 17.71 -9.68
CA ARG A 361 12.11 18.19 -9.53
C ARG A 361 11.14 17.07 -9.15
N THR A 362 11.67 15.94 -8.70
CA THR A 362 10.89 14.74 -8.35
C THR A 362 11.12 14.41 -6.89
N PHE A 363 10.03 14.25 -6.15
CA PHE A 363 10.05 13.98 -4.72
C PHE A 363 9.19 12.75 -4.39
N ASP A 364 9.84 11.69 -3.91
CA ASP A 364 9.17 10.57 -3.27
C ASP A 364 9.32 10.76 -1.75
N VAL A 365 8.21 10.91 -1.06
CA VAL A 365 8.19 11.19 0.38
C VAL A 365 8.04 9.93 1.25
N GLY A 366 8.10 8.74 0.65
CA GLY A 366 7.76 7.49 1.33
C GLY A 366 6.24 7.35 1.54
N ILE A 367 5.81 6.41 2.36
CA ILE A 367 4.37 6.22 2.64
C ILE A 367 3.90 7.29 3.65
N ALA A 368 3.84 8.54 3.20
CA ALA A 368 3.58 9.71 4.04
C ALA A 368 2.69 10.73 3.29
N GLU A 369 1.45 10.34 2.98
CA GLU A 369 0.52 11.14 2.17
C GLU A 369 0.21 12.49 2.82
N GLN A 370 0.11 12.56 4.15
CA GLN A 370 -0.08 13.80 4.91
C GLN A 370 1.07 14.77 4.66
N HIS A 371 2.31 14.27 4.78
CA HIS A 371 3.51 15.06 4.49
C HIS A 371 3.56 15.49 3.02
N ALA A 372 3.19 14.61 2.07
CA ALA A 372 3.15 14.95 0.65
C ALA A 372 2.29 16.19 0.37
N VAL A 373 1.11 16.25 0.98
CA VAL A 373 0.17 17.35 0.76
C VAL A 373 0.66 18.65 1.38
N THR A 374 1.11 18.64 2.64
CA THR A 374 1.65 19.84 3.29
C THR A 374 2.95 20.31 2.62
N PHE A 375 3.80 19.39 2.19
CA PHE A 375 5.01 19.71 1.42
C PHE A 375 4.67 20.37 0.07
N ALA A 376 3.66 19.85 -0.64
CA ALA A 376 3.15 20.47 -1.86
C ALA A 376 2.59 21.87 -1.59
N ALA A 377 1.86 22.07 -0.49
CA ALA A 377 1.36 23.38 -0.07
C ALA A 377 2.52 24.36 0.15
N GLY A 378 3.57 23.95 0.86
CA GLY A 378 4.78 24.76 1.05
C GLY A 378 5.47 25.16 -0.26
N LEU A 379 5.59 24.23 -1.22
CA LEU A 379 6.14 24.55 -2.54
C LEU A 379 5.25 25.55 -3.32
N ALA A 380 3.93 25.43 -3.19
CA ALA A 380 3.00 26.35 -3.84
C ALA A 380 3.12 27.77 -3.29
N THR A 381 3.39 27.97 -1.99
CA THR A 381 3.62 29.30 -1.41
C THR A 381 4.85 30.00 -1.97
N GLU A 382 5.84 29.23 -2.44
CA GLU A 382 7.07 29.74 -3.06
C GLU A 382 6.95 29.86 -4.60
N GLY A 383 5.73 29.74 -5.14
CA GLY A 383 5.42 29.93 -6.56
C GLY A 383 5.73 28.73 -7.46
N TYR A 384 6.04 27.55 -6.89
CA TYR A 384 6.14 26.31 -7.65
C TYR A 384 4.75 25.77 -8.01
N LYS A 385 4.73 24.85 -8.98
CA LYS A 385 3.52 24.17 -9.47
C LYS A 385 3.60 22.68 -9.07
N PRO A 386 3.29 22.33 -7.81
CA PRO A 386 3.39 20.96 -7.35
C PRO A 386 2.25 20.10 -7.89
N PHE A 387 2.60 19.01 -8.55
CA PHE A 387 1.71 17.89 -8.92
C PHE A 387 1.86 16.79 -7.89
N CYS A 388 0.87 16.65 -7.00
CA CYS A 388 0.83 15.65 -5.94
C CYS A 388 0.06 14.43 -6.46
N ALA A 389 0.79 13.43 -6.97
CA ALA A 389 0.24 12.23 -7.59
C ALA A 389 0.17 11.08 -6.58
N ILE A 390 -1.04 10.76 -6.15
CA ILE A 390 -1.35 9.75 -5.13
C ILE A 390 -2.58 8.95 -5.58
N TYR A 391 -2.66 7.66 -5.26
CA TYR A 391 -3.87 6.89 -5.52
C TYR A 391 -5.06 7.49 -4.78
N SER A 392 -6.22 7.51 -5.43
CA SER A 392 -7.44 8.09 -4.87
C SER A 392 -7.75 7.58 -3.45
N THR A 393 -7.69 6.25 -3.24
CA THR A 393 -7.93 5.64 -1.93
C THR A 393 -6.90 6.07 -0.86
N PHE A 394 -5.62 6.25 -1.22
CA PHE A 394 -4.57 6.61 -0.25
C PHE A 394 -4.59 8.10 0.11
N LEU A 395 -5.06 8.95 -0.80
CA LEU A 395 -5.19 10.39 -0.53
C LEU A 395 -6.19 10.71 0.60
N GLN A 396 -7.12 9.79 0.92
CA GLN A 396 -8.01 9.90 2.09
C GLN A 396 -7.24 10.14 3.39
N ARG A 397 -6.03 9.56 3.53
CA ARG A 397 -5.18 9.74 4.72
C ARG A 397 -4.75 11.19 4.93
N ALA A 398 -4.67 11.98 3.88
CA ALA A 398 -4.24 13.37 3.91
C ALA A 398 -5.41 14.38 3.81
N TYR A 399 -6.64 13.96 4.11
CA TYR A 399 -7.82 14.82 3.94
C TYR A 399 -7.76 16.07 4.79
N ASP A 400 -7.32 16.00 6.03
CA ASP A 400 -7.15 17.18 6.88
C ASP A 400 -6.18 18.20 6.26
N GLN A 401 -5.04 17.73 5.72
CA GLN A 401 -4.06 18.60 5.07
C GLN A 401 -4.59 19.21 3.77
N ILE A 402 -5.43 18.48 3.03
CA ILE A 402 -6.11 19.04 1.86
C ILE A 402 -7.06 20.18 2.28
N VAL A 403 -7.81 20.00 3.36
CA VAL A 403 -8.74 21.02 3.89
C VAL A 403 -7.96 22.22 4.44
N HIS A 404 -7.12 21.95 5.44
CA HIS A 404 -6.50 23.01 6.25
C HIS A 404 -5.33 23.69 5.54
N ASP A 405 -4.38 22.88 4.98
CA ASP A 405 -3.14 23.43 4.45
C ASP A 405 -3.28 23.91 3.00
N VAL A 406 -4.27 23.41 2.27
CA VAL A 406 -4.45 23.72 0.84
C VAL A 406 -5.73 24.51 0.57
N ALA A 407 -6.92 23.94 0.85
CA ALA A 407 -8.18 24.50 0.40
C ALA A 407 -8.53 25.82 1.11
N ILE A 408 -8.41 25.88 2.44
CA ILE A 408 -8.67 27.10 3.23
C ILE A 408 -7.72 28.23 2.81
N GLN A 409 -6.49 27.91 2.48
CA GLN A 409 -5.47 28.88 2.05
C GLN A 409 -5.53 29.17 0.54
N ARG A 410 -6.37 28.46 -0.21
CA ARG A 410 -6.50 28.56 -1.67
C ARG A 410 -5.18 28.37 -2.42
N LEU A 411 -4.31 27.49 -1.92
CA LEU A 411 -3.02 27.23 -2.53
C LEU A 411 -3.19 26.37 -3.80
N PRO A 412 -2.52 26.71 -4.92
CA PRO A 412 -2.69 26.02 -6.19
C PRO A 412 -1.92 24.70 -6.25
N VAL A 413 -2.21 23.79 -5.34
CA VAL A 413 -1.74 22.40 -5.38
C VAL A 413 -2.55 21.61 -6.41
N ARG A 414 -1.86 20.83 -7.23
CA ARG A 414 -2.47 20.03 -8.30
C ARG A 414 -2.45 18.57 -7.86
N PHE A 415 -3.61 18.08 -7.41
CA PHE A 415 -3.78 16.68 -7.05
C PHE A 415 -4.03 15.84 -8.30
N VAL A 416 -3.37 14.69 -8.37
CA VAL A 416 -3.58 13.71 -9.45
C VAL A 416 -3.93 12.37 -8.80
N LEU A 417 -5.17 11.96 -9.01
CA LEU A 417 -5.74 10.79 -8.36
C LEU A 417 -5.77 9.62 -9.35
N ASP A 418 -4.72 8.81 -9.29
CA ASP A 418 -4.69 7.54 -10.02
C ASP A 418 -5.57 6.51 -9.30
N ARG A 419 -6.11 5.53 -9.99
CA ARG A 419 -7.03 4.51 -9.46
C ARG A 419 -8.33 5.10 -8.89
N ALA A 420 -8.88 6.12 -9.50
CA ALA A 420 -10.23 6.56 -9.18
C ALA A 420 -11.26 5.50 -9.60
N GLY A 421 -12.37 5.41 -8.87
CA GLY A 421 -13.42 4.42 -9.11
C GLY A 421 -13.05 3.00 -8.68
N LEU A 422 -13.61 2.01 -9.35
CA LEU A 422 -13.42 0.60 -9.03
C LEU A 422 -12.12 0.06 -9.61
N VAL A 423 -11.34 -0.65 -8.80
CA VAL A 423 -9.99 -1.15 -9.17
C VAL A 423 -9.91 -2.66 -9.40
N GLY A 424 -11.01 -3.40 -9.21
CA GLY A 424 -11.07 -4.84 -9.45
C GLY A 424 -10.34 -5.66 -8.38
N ALA A 425 -9.27 -6.32 -8.75
CA ALA A 425 -8.62 -7.39 -7.97
C ALA A 425 -8.15 -7.00 -6.55
N ASP A 426 -7.84 -5.74 -6.29
CA ASP A 426 -7.42 -5.27 -4.97
C ASP A 426 -8.61 -5.00 -4.03
N GLY A 427 -9.83 -4.99 -4.58
CA GLY A 427 -11.08 -4.96 -3.84
C GLY A 427 -11.43 -3.59 -3.23
N PRO A 428 -12.37 -3.58 -2.27
CA PRO A 428 -12.98 -2.33 -1.78
C PRO A 428 -12.00 -1.41 -1.05
N THR A 429 -10.90 -1.94 -0.53
CA THR A 429 -9.89 -1.15 0.19
C THR A 429 -9.05 -0.27 -0.74
N HIS A 430 -9.03 -0.58 -2.03
CA HIS A 430 -8.31 0.18 -3.06
C HIS A 430 -9.23 0.97 -4.00
N ALA A 431 -10.54 0.83 -3.86
CA ALA A 431 -11.50 1.58 -4.67
C ALA A 431 -11.43 3.07 -4.35
N GLY A 432 -11.26 3.89 -5.39
CA GLY A 432 -11.23 5.36 -5.32
C GLY A 432 -12.64 5.95 -5.40
N SER A 433 -13.54 5.54 -4.50
CA SER A 433 -14.97 5.86 -4.59
C SER A 433 -15.39 7.09 -3.79
N PHE A 434 -14.50 7.68 -2.97
CA PHE A 434 -14.85 8.76 -2.05
C PHE A 434 -14.30 10.12 -2.44
N ASP A 435 -13.40 10.21 -3.40
CA ASP A 435 -12.70 11.42 -3.80
C ASP A 435 -13.65 12.53 -4.29
N LEU A 436 -14.65 12.19 -5.11
CA LEU A 436 -15.67 13.15 -5.54
C LEU A 436 -16.42 13.75 -4.37
N ALA A 437 -16.75 12.95 -3.35
CA ALA A 437 -17.49 13.42 -2.18
C ALA A 437 -16.63 14.35 -1.32
N TYR A 438 -15.43 13.91 -0.90
CA TYR A 438 -14.64 14.69 0.05
C TYR A 438 -13.92 15.89 -0.58
N LEU A 439 -13.57 15.86 -1.87
CA LEU A 439 -13.03 17.01 -2.58
C LEU A 439 -14.13 17.95 -3.08
N GLY A 440 -15.25 17.39 -3.52
CA GLY A 440 -16.38 18.17 -4.05
C GLY A 440 -17.02 19.10 -3.04
N CYS A 441 -16.98 18.80 -1.74
CA CYS A 441 -17.51 19.69 -0.70
C CYS A 441 -16.60 20.90 -0.40
N LEU A 442 -15.32 20.91 -0.82
CA LEU A 442 -14.36 21.95 -0.48
C LEU A 442 -14.57 23.21 -1.35
N PRO A 443 -14.70 24.42 -0.77
CA PRO A 443 -14.87 25.66 -1.53
C PRO A 443 -13.67 25.95 -2.45
N GLY A 444 -13.94 26.51 -3.63
CA GLY A 444 -12.90 26.95 -4.57
C GLY A 444 -12.12 25.83 -5.27
N PHE A 445 -12.41 24.58 -4.99
CA PHE A 445 -11.72 23.44 -5.60
C PHE A 445 -12.18 23.20 -7.04
N VAL A 446 -11.23 22.94 -7.96
CA VAL A 446 -11.55 22.49 -9.32
C VAL A 446 -11.36 20.97 -9.38
N LEU A 447 -12.41 20.23 -9.74
CA LEU A 447 -12.39 18.75 -9.76
C LEU A 447 -12.78 18.23 -11.14
N MET A 448 -11.84 17.55 -11.79
CA MET A 448 -11.94 17.04 -13.16
C MET A 448 -11.88 15.52 -13.20
N ALA A 449 -12.60 14.91 -14.16
CA ALA A 449 -12.54 13.48 -14.45
C ALA A 449 -12.40 13.24 -15.95
N ALA A 450 -11.26 12.65 -16.36
CA ALA A 450 -10.96 12.43 -17.76
C ALA A 450 -11.85 11.34 -18.36
N ALA A 451 -12.50 11.64 -19.48
CA ALA A 451 -13.36 10.71 -20.20
C ALA A 451 -12.54 9.64 -20.99
N ASP A 452 -11.37 10.03 -21.46
CA ASP A 452 -10.43 9.19 -22.21
C ASP A 452 -8.99 9.70 -22.05
N GLU A 453 -8.04 9.00 -22.68
CA GLU A 453 -6.62 9.36 -22.61
C GLU A 453 -6.28 10.69 -23.29
N ALA A 454 -7.02 11.11 -24.30
CA ALA A 454 -6.83 12.41 -24.95
C ALA A 454 -7.34 13.55 -24.06
N ASP A 455 -8.50 13.37 -23.44
CA ASP A 455 -9.06 14.33 -22.48
C ASP A 455 -8.13 14.51 -21.26
N LEU A 456 -7.46 13.44 -20.83
CA LEU A 456 -6.44 13.49 -19.77
C LEU A 456 -5.28 14.44 -20.11
N VAL A 457 -4.79 14.43 -21.36
CA VAL A 457 -3.72 15.35 -21.80
C VAL A 457 -4.16 16.81 -21.68
N HIS A 458 -5.42 17.12 -22.07
CA HIS A 458 -5.98 18.45 -21.94
C HIS A 458 -6.18 18.87 -20.47
N MET A 459 -6.59 17.95 -19.63
CA MET A 459 -6.79 18.21 -18.19
C MET A 459 -5.47 18.45 -17.44
N VAL A 460 -4.37 17.77 -17.82
CA VAL A 460 -3.03 18.10 -17.28
C VAL A 460 -2.64 19.53 -17.64
N ALA A 461 -2.82 19.94 -18.90
CA ALA A 461 -2.57 21.33 -19.32
C ALA A 461 -3.49 22.33 -18.60
N THR A 462 -4.74 21.95 -18.33
CA THR A 462 -5.69 22.74 -17.55
C THR A 462 -5.18 22.96 -16.12
N GLN A 463 -4.71 21.90 -15.45
CA GLN A 463 -4.12 22.04 -14.11
C GLN A 463 -2.89 22.96 -14.11
N VAL A 464 -2.03 22.89 -15.14
CA VAL A 464 -0.88 23.79 -15.26
C VAL A 464 -1.31 25.25 -15.32
N ALA A 465 -2.45 25.54 -15.97
CA ALA A 465 -2.97 26.89 -16.13
C ALA A 465 -3.69 27.47 -14.89
N ILE A 466 -4.03 26.63 -13.90
CA ILE A 466 -4.71 27.06 -12.67
C ILE A 466 -3.64 27.48 -11.65
N ASP A 467 -3.55 28.77 -11.33
CA ASP A 467 -2.54 29.35 -10.44
C ASP A 467 -3.12 30.03 -9.17
N ASP A 468 -4.43 30.00 -8.97
CA ASP A 468 -5.12 30.75 -7.90
C ASP A 468 -5.99 29.89 -6.97
N THR A 469 -6.09 28.58 -7.25
CA THR A 469 -6.94 27.67 -6.48
C THR A 469 -6.46 26.21 -6.61
N PRO A 470 -6.76 25.34 -5.64
CA PRO A 470 -6.42 23.92 -5.77
C PRO A 470 -7.25 23.21 -6.85
N SER A 471 -6.63 22.20 -7.47
CA SER A 471 -7.30 21.40 -8.48
C SER A 471 -7.02 19.91 -8.28
N ALA A 472 -7.97 19.08 -8.68
CA ALA A 472 -7.80 17.63 -8.72
C ALA A 472 -8.23 17.08 -10.09
N LEU A 473 -7.45 16.14 -10.57
CA LEU A 473 -7.69 15.36 -11.78
C LEU A 473 -7.74 13.88 -11.40
N ARG A 474 -8.81 13.20 -11.78
CA ARG A 474 -8.99 11.77 -11.50
C ARG A 474 -9.11 10.94 -12.77
N TYR A 475 -8.55 9.74 -12.74
CA TYR A 475 -8.65 8.74 -13.81
C TYR A 475 -8.53 7.32 -13.25
N PRO A 476 -9.08 6.29 -13.96
CA PRO A 476 -9.10 4.93 -13.46
C PRO A 476 -7.77 4.21 -13.61
N ARG A 477 -7.67 3.06 -12.97
CA ARG A 477 -6.66 2.06 -13.26
C ARG A 477 -6.97 1.39 -14.60
N GLY A 478 -6.05 1.42 -15.55
CA GLY A 478 -6.21 0.70 -16.82
C GLY A 478 -5.62 1.41 -18.02
N ASP A 479 -5.91 0.86 -19.16
CA ASP A 479 -5.52 1.41 -20.45
C ASP A 479 -6.62 2.32 -21.00
N GLY A 480 -6.25 3.26 -21.86
CA GLY A 480 -7.17 4.10 -22.59
C GLY A 480 -8.07 3.30 -23.55
N VAL A 481 -8.96 4.00 -24.23
CA VAL A 481 -9.92 3.40 -25.16
C VAL A 481 -9.43 3.37 -26.62
N GLY A 482 -8.27 3.98 -26.89
CA GLY A 482 -7.64 3.99 -28.21
C GLY A 482 -8.06 5.17 -29.10
N VAL A 483 -8.33 6.33 -28.48
CA VAL A 483 -8.61 7.57 -29.23
C VAL A 483 -7.34 8.20 -29.80
N GLU A 484 -7.50 9.06 -30.80
CA GLU A 484 -6.40 9.83 -31.36
C GLU A 484 -5.82 10.78 -30.30
N MET A 485 -4.52 10.69 -30.06
CA MET A 485 -3.84 11.44 -29.01
C MET A 485 -3.37 12.81 -29.52
N PRO A 486 -3.67 13.91 -28.82
CA PRO A 486 -3.10 15.21 -29.15
C PRO A 486 -1.60 15.23 -28.83
N GLU A 487 -0.82 15.94 -29.64
CA GLU A 487 0.61 16.12 -29.40
C GLU A 487 0.87 16.92 -28.10
N PHE A 488 0.06 17.94 -27.85
CA PHE A 488 0.10 18.80 -26.66
C PHE A 488 -1.30 19.02 -26.08
N GLY A 489 -1.36 19.20 -24.76
CA GLY A 489 -2.58 19.60 -24.09
C GLY A 489 -2.98 21.04 -24.42
N VAL A 490 -4.27 21.29 -24.50
CA VAL A 490 -4.88 22.63 -24.56
C VAL A 490 -5.74 22.81 -23.31
N PRO A 491 -5.53 23.84 -22.49
CA PRO A 491 -6.35 24.08 -21.33
C PRO A 491 -7.85 24.15 -21.67
N LEU A 492 -8.64 23.42 -20.91
CA LEU A 492 -10.10 23.43 -21.03
C LEU A 492 -10.70 24.65 -20.33
N GLU A 493 -11.84 25.12 -20.81
CA GLU A 493 -12.62 26.11 -20.08
C GLU A 493 -13.19 25.48 -18.80
N ILE A 494 -12.82 26.06 -17.65
CA ILE A 494 -13.17 25.51 -16.33
C ILE A 494 -14.69 25.52 -16.16
N GLY A 495 -15.24 24.39 -15.77
CA GLY A 495 -16.66 24.22 -15.51
C GLY A 495 -17.50 24.08 -16.80
N LYS A 496 -16.89 23.78 -17.95
CA LYS A 496 -17.63 23.52 -19.19
C LYS A 496 -17.52 22.06 -19.62
N GLY A 497 -18.68 21.44 -19.74
CA GLY A 497 -18.85 20.14 -20.37
C GLY A 497 -18.93 20.22 -21.89
N ARG A 498 -19.20 19.09 -22.53
CA ARG A 498 -19.40 19.01 -23.98
C ARG A 498 -20.51 18.03 -24.35
N ILE A 499 -21.23 18.31 -25.43
CA ILE A 499 -22.12 17.34 -26.05
C ILE A 499 -21.31 16.56 -27.11
N VAL A 500 -21.32 15.24 -27.01
CA VAL A 500 -20.59 14.33 -27.89
C VAL A 500 -21.53 13.76 -28.97
N ARG A 501 -22.82 13.64 -28.63
CA ARG A 501 -23.88 13.19 -29.53
C ARG A 501 -25.18 13.92 -29.17
N GLU A 502 -25.87 14.45 -30.16
CA GLU A 502 -27.19 15.03 -30.00
C GLU A 502 -28.29 13.96 -30.17
N GLY A 503 -29.36 14.10 -29.41
CA GLY A 503 -30.57 13.29 -29.41
C GLY A 503 -31.76 14.06 -28.87
N THR A 504 -32.91 13.41 -28.69
CA THR A 504 -34.16 14.10 -28.35
C THR A 504 -34.98 13.45 -27.25
N SER A 505 -34.72 12.18 -26.91
CA SER A 505 -35.58 11.43 -25.96
C SER A 505 -34.91 11.28 -24.58
N VAL A 506 -33.67 10.85 -24.57
CA VAL A 506 -32.90 10.53 -23.33
C VAL A 506 -31.61 11.32 -23.32
N ALA A 507 -31.22 11.88 -22.19
CA ALA A 507 -29.89 12.44 -21.97
C ALA A 507 -29.06 11.52 -21.11
N LEU A 508 -27.85 11.19 -21.56
CA LEU A 508 -26.81 10.47 -20.80
C LEU A 508 -25.69 11.44 -20.49
N LEU A 509 -25.56 11.86 -19.22
CA LEU A 509 -24.50 12.74 -18.76
C LEU A 509 -23.43 11.90 -18.07
N SER A 510 -22.27 11.74 -18.72
CA SER A 510 -21.13 11.02 -18.18
C SER A 510 -20.19 11.92 -17.41
N LEU A 511 -19.59 11.40 -16.34
CA LEU A 511 -18.40 11.98 -15.71
C LEU A 511 -17.28 10.94 -15.75
N GLY A 512 -16.17 11.30 -16.42
CA GLY A 512 -15.02 10.39 -16.55
C GLY A 512 -15.25 9.27 -17.57
N THR A 513 -14.58 8.14 -17.39
CA THR A 513 -14.38 7.10 -18.43
C THR A 513 -15.63 6.33 -18.84
N ARG A 514 -16.79 6.55 -18.17
CA ARG A 514 -18.06 5.93 -18.60
C ARG A 514 -18.63 6.52 -19.89
N LEU A 515 -17.99 7.52 -20.47
CA LEU A 515 -18.41 8.11 -21.75
C LEU A 515 -18.48 7.08 -22.88
N ALA A 516 -17.52 6.17 -22.99
CA ALA A 516 -17.51 5.13 -24.01
C ALA A 516 -18.73 4.18 -23.89
N GLU A 517 -19.12 3.83 -22.66
CA GLU A 517 -20.31 3.03 -22.39
C GLU A 517 -21.60 3.80 -22.67
N CYS A 518 -21.64 5.11 -22.40
CA CYS A 518 -22.77 5.97 -22.77
C CYS A 518 -22.99 6.02 -24.27
N LEU A 519 -21.92 6.09 -25.07
CA LEU A 519 -22.01 6.06 -26.53
C LEU A 519 -22.56 4.71 -27.04
N LYS A 520 -22.09 3.60 -26.49
CA LYS A 520 -22.64 2.25 -26.81
C LYS A 520 -24.09 2.11 -26.39
N ALA A 521 -24.44 2.64 -25.20
CA ALA A 521 -25.83 2.63 -24.73
C ALA A 521 -26.73 3.46 -25.66
N ALA A 522 -26.27 4.62 -26.15
CA ALA A 522 -27.01 5.44 -27.09
C ALA A 522 -27.28 4.73 -28.44
N GLU A 523 -26.30 3.92 -28.90
CA GLU A 523 -26.51 3.06 -30.11
C GLU A 523 -27.55 1.98 -29.86
N ALA A 524 -27.49 1.32 -28.68
CA ALA A 524 -28.47 0.30 -28.31
C ALA A 524 -29.88 0.90 -28.14
N LEU A 525 -30.01 2.09 -27.54
CA LEU A 525 -31.28 2.81 -27.41
C LEU A 525 -31.86 3.18 -28.77
N ALA A 526 -31.04 3.59 -29.73
CA ALA A 526 -31.48 3.90 -31.09
C ALA A 526 -32.15 2.70 -31.79
N ALA A 527 -31.69 1.47 -31.51
CA ALA A 527 -32.32 0.24 -32.03
C ALA A 527 -33.77 0.03 -31.48
N HIS A 528 -34.09 0.67 -30.34
CA HIS A 528 -35.42 0.69 -29.75
C HIS A 528 -36.23 1.96 -30.08
N GLY A 529 -35.76 2.78 -31.03
CA GLY A 529 -36.43 4.00 -31.45
C GLY A 529 -36.24 5.19 -30.48
N LEU A 530 -35.33 5.09 -29.52
CA LEU A 530 -35.00 6.14 -28.57
C LEU A 530 -33.76 6.91 -29.05
N SER A 531 -33.90 8.23 -29.26
CA SER A 531 -32.79 9.11 -29.62
C SER A 531 -32.12 9.67 -28.40
N ALA A 532 -30.85 9.29 -28.15
CA ALA A 532 -30.12 9.70 -26.94
C ALA A 532 -29.09 10.79 -27.23
N THR A 533 -29.14 11.87 -26.43
CA THR A 533 -28.02 12.82 -26.27
C THR A 533 -26.99 12.21 -25.34
N VAL A 534 -25.70 12.29 -25.70
CA VAL A 534 -24.58 11.92 -24.85
C VAL A 534 -23.74 13.16 -24.58
N ALA A 535 -23.57 13.48 -23.32
CA ALA A 535 -22.77 14.60 -22.84
C ALA A 535 -21.69 14.12 -21.87
N ASP A 536 -20.56 14.81 -21.89
CA ASP A 536 -19.43 14.62 -20.98
C ASP A 536 -19.33 15.85 -20.08
N ALA A 537 -19.51 15.66 -18.79
CA ALA A 537 -19.48 16.74 -17.80
C ALA A 537 -18.07 17.30 -17.60
N ARG A 538 -17.00 16.51 -17.80
CA ARG A 538 -15.58 16.85 -17.58
C ARG A 538 -15.26 17.32 -16.15
N PHE A 539 -16.08 18.24 -15.62
CA PHE A 539 -15.90 18.84 -14.29
C PHE A 539 -17.03 18.39 -13.36
N ALA A 540 -16.65 17.78 -12.24
CA ALA A 540 -17.58 17.60 -11.12
C ALA A 540 -17.75 18.93 -10.36
N LYS A 541 -16.69 19.79 -10.38
CA LYS A 541 -16.70 21.11 -9.75
C LYS A 541 -15.73 22.08 -10.46
N PRO A 542 -16.17 23.30 -10.83
CA PRO A 542 -17.57 23.68 -10.89
C PRO A 542 -18.33 22.87 -11.95
N LEU A 543 -19.61 22.61 -11.72
CA LEU A 543 -20.46 21.91 -12.67
C LEU A 543 -20.96 22.88 -13.76
N ASP A 544 -21.05 22.42 -15.01
CA ASP A 544 -21.70 23.16 -16.10
C ASP A 544 -23.22 23.15 -15.91
N THR A 545 -23.73 24.12 -15.15
CA THR A 545 -25.15 24.23 -14.85
C THR A 545 -26.00 24.49 -16.09
N ASP A 546 -25.48 25.25 -17.08
CA ASP A 546 -26.18 25.53 -18.33
C ASP A 546 -26.42 24.26 -19.12
N LEU A 547 -25.36 23.39 -19.21
CA LEU A 547 -25.46 22.09 -19.88
C LEU A 547 -26.45 21.18 -19.15
N VAL A 548 -26.37 21.05 -17.83
CA VAL A 548 -27.26 20.20 -17.03
C VAL A 548 -28.72 20.67 -17.17
N GLU A 549 -28.98 21.98 -17.07
CA GLU A 549 -30.32 22.52 -17.27
C GLU A 549 -30.86 22.30 -18.67
N ARG A 550 -30.02 22.47 -19.71
CA ARG A 550 -30.38 22.15 -21.08
C ARG A 550 -30.79 20.69 -21.22
N LEU A 551 -29.97 19.76 -20.74
CA LEU A 551 -30.26 18.33 -20.84
C LEU A 551 -31.56 17.96 -20.10
N ALA A 552 -31.80 18.54 -18.91
CA ALA A 552 -33.00 18.29 -18.14
C ALA A 552 -34.28 18.87 -18.77
N ARG A 553 -34.18 20.01 -19.50
CA ARG A 553 -35.35 20.64 -20.15
C ARG A 553 -35.71 20.04 -21.51
N GLU A 554 -34.69 19.56 -22.25
CA GLU A 554 -34.88 19.13 -23.65
C GLU A 554 -35.14 17.60 -23.78
N HIS A 555 -35.02 16.82 -22.67
CA HIS A 555 -35.20 15.37 -22.70
C HIS A 555 -36.21 14.91 -21.64
N GLU A 556 -36.89 13.82 -21.95
CA GLU A 556 -37.84 13.20 -21.01
C GLU A 556 -37.15 12.58 -19.78
N VAL A 557 -35.91 12.10 -19.96
CA VAL A 557 -35.11 11.44 -18.91
C VAL A 557 -33.67 11.91 -19.00
N LEU A 558 -33.12 12.33 -17.85
CA LEU A 558 -31.68 12.57 -17.67
C LEU A 558 -31.08 11.48 -16.77
N ILE A 559 -30.07 10.78 -17.26
CA ILE A 559 -29.33 9.74 -16.54
C ILE A 559 -27.90 10.22 -16.37
N THR A 560 -27.41 10.22 -15.14
CA THR A 560 -26.02 10.53 -14.84
C THR A 560 -25.23 9.24 -14.60
N LEU A 561 -24.01 9.17 -15.15
CA LEU A 561 -23.14 8.00 -15.04
C LEU A 561 -21.74 8.43 -14.61
N GLU A 562 -21.23 7.74 -13.61
CA GLU A 562 -19.84 7.87 -13.12
C GLU A 562 -19.25 6.52 -12.74
N GLU A 563 -17.94 6.48 -12.44
CA GLU A 563 -17.24 5.26 -12.00
C GLU A 563 -16.99 5.26 -10.50
#